data_885685f6ac8568405c08a3e4487e0b16
#
_entry.id   885685f6ac8568405c08a3e4487e0b16
#
_cell.length_a   1.000
_cell.length_b   1.000
_cell.length_c   1.000
_cell.angle_alpha   90.00
_cell.angle_beta   90.00
_cell.angle_gamma   90.00
#
_symmetry.space_group_name_H-M   'P 1'
#
loop_
_entity.id
_entity.type
_entity.pdbx_description
1 polymer ?
#
loop_
_entity_poly.entity_id
_entity_poly.type
_entity_poly.pdbx_seq_one_letter_code
_entity_poly.pdbx_strand_id
1 'polypeptide(L)'
;MAERSYDFLMPSVNFFGPGVISKIGDRAKMLGMKKPVIVTDKFLEGLKDGAVEQTLDSLKAAGVDYVVYNNVEPNPKIRNIKEVKKLYEESGADSIITVGGGSAHDTGKGAGIILTNGDDITKLAGIETLDKALPPLIAVNTTAGTGSELTRHAVITNEETHLKFVVVSWRNIPLVSFNDPTLMLDVPKGLTAATGMDAFVQAVEPYVSVDHNPITDSQCVEAIKLIETSLREAVANGHNLDARTKMVEAEMLAGMAFNNANLGYVHAMAHQLGGQYDAPHGVCCALLLPYVEEYNIIACPERFAELAEIMGENTDGLSTRDAAELAIKAMKQLSEDVGIPHSIKEIGAKPEDFELMAENALKDGNA
;
A
#
# COMPACT_ATOMS: atom_id res chain seq x y z
N MET A 1 -25.17 19.28 10.90
CA MET A 1 -24.16 18.20 10.79
C MET A 1 -23.90 17.72 12.21
N ALA A 2 -24.06 16.42 12.49
CA ALA A 2 -23.64 15.88 13.77
C ALA A 2 -22.13 16.12 13.93
N GLU A 3 -21.69 16.49 15.14
CA GLU A 3 -20.26 16.59 15.44
C GLU A 3 -19.64 15.21 15.25
N ARG A 4 -18.86 15.03 14.18
CA ARG A 4 -18.09 13.80 13.95
C ARG A 4 -16.76 13.95 14.67
N SER A 5 -16.43 13.00 15.55
CA SER A 5 -15.06 12.81 16.06
C SER A 5 -14.37 11.74 15.24
N TYR A 6 -13.10 11.94 14.93
CA TYR A 6 -12.27 10.96 14.22
C TYR A 6 -10.85 10.99 14.78
N ASP A 7 -10.19 9.82 14.73
CA ASP A 7 -8.78 9.72 15.03
C ASP A 7 -7.97 9.91 13.75
N PHE A 8 -6.73 10.41 13.87
CA PHE A 8 -5.81 10.53 12.75
C PHE A 8 -4.48 9.85 13.11
N LEU A 9 -4.18 8.76 12.41
CA LEU A 9 -3.07 7.86 12.68
C LEU A 9 -2.04 7.93 11.57
N MET A 10 -0.75 8.03 11.93
CA MET A 10 0.39 8.02 11.01
C MET A 10 1.65 7.58 11.73
N PRO A 11 2.72 7.15 11.04
CA PRO A 11 4.02 6.90 11.66
C PRO A 11 4.55 8.12 12.41
N SER A 12 5.31 7.86 13.48
CA SER A 12 5.90 8.94 14.28
C SER A 12 6.90 9.77 13.50
N VAL A 13 7.64 9.16 12.57
CA VAL A 13 8.65 9.83 11.73
C VAL A 13 8.63 9.24 10.33
N ASN A 14 8.45 10.12 9.34
CA ASN A 14 8.57 9.78 7.92
C ASN A 14 9.77 10.53 7.33
N PHE A 15 10.73 9.81 6.78
CA PHE A 15 11.81 10.37 5.98
C PHE A 15 11.41 10.30 4.52
N PHE A 16 11.46 11.43 3.84
CA PHE A 16 11.10 11.54 2.44
C PHE A 16 12.18 12.32 1.68
N GLY A 17 12.46 11.88 0.46
CA GLY A 17 13.33 12.55 -0.50
C GLY A 17 14.59 11.76 -0.87
N PRO A 18 15.32 12.21 -1.92
CA PRO A 18 16.49 11.52 -2.41
C PRO A 18 17.60 11.36 -1.35
N GLY A 19 18.13 10.15 -1.20
CA GLY A 19 19.26 9.83 -0.32
C GLY A 19 18.90 9.70 1.16
N VAL A 20 17.62 9.76 1.57
CA VAL A 20 17.22 9.64 2.98
C VAL A 20 17.53 8.27 3.56
N ILE A 21 17.65 7.23 2.72
CA ILE A 21 18.01 5.87 3.13
C ILE A 21 19.31 5.81 3.94
N SER A 22 20.25 6.70 3.68
CA SER A 22 21.52 6.79 4.41
C SER A 22 21.37 7.01 5.92
N LYS A 23 20.22 7.49 6.39
CA LYS A 23 19.93 7.78 7.80
C LYS A 23 19.43 6.57 8.60
N ILE A 24 19.24 5.41 7.96
CA ILE A 24 18.64 4.21 8.61
C ILE A 24 19.45 3.76 9.82
N GLY A 25 20.76 3.62 9.68
CA GLY A 25 21.65 3.16 10.75
C GLY A 25 21.57 4.03 12.00
N ASP A 26 21.66 5.35 11.83
CA ASP A 26 21.52 6.29 12.95
C ASP A 26 20.14 6.18 13.61
N ARG A 27 19.10 6.02 12.80
CA ARG A 27 17.73 5.91 13.31
C ARG A 27 17.50 4.59 14.05
N ALA A 28 18.00 3.46 13.53
CA ALA A 28 17.99 2.18 14.21
C ALA A 28 18.68 2.26 15.59
N LYS A 29 19.83 2.90 15.63
CA LYS A 29 20.58 3.13 16.89
C LYS A 29 19.80 4.01 17.88
N MET A 30 19.14 5.07 17.41
CA MET A 30 18.31 5.95 18.27
C MET A 30 17.09 5.21 18.84
N LEU A 31 16.54 4.22 18.11
CA LEU A 31 15.46 3.35 18.59
C LEU A 31 15.97 2.20 19.48
N GLY A 32 17.27 2.10 19.73
CA GLY A 32 17.87 1.06 20.57
C GLY A 32 17.97 -0.30 19.89
N MET A 33 17.79 -0.38 18.58
CA MET A 33 17.91 -1.61 17.82
C MET A 33 19.37 -2.07 17.82
N LYS A 34 19.60 -3.32 18.22
CA LYS A 34 20.95 -3.92 18.28
C LYS A 34 21.16 -4.95 17.17
N LYS A 35 20.09 -5.68 16.84
CA LYS A 35 20.14 -6.76 15.84
C LYS A 35 18.78 -6.95 15.16
N PRO A 36 18.38 -6.07 14.23
CA PRO A 36 17.15 -6.23 13.47
C PRO A 36 17.20 -7.45 12.55
N VAL A 37 16.02 -8.06 12.31
CA VAL A 37 15.78 -8.90 11.12
C VAL A 37 15.45 -7.97 9.96
N ILE A 38 16.21 -8.08 8.87
CA ILE A 38 15.95 -7.40 7.61
C ILE A 38 15.01 -8.29 6.79
N VAL A 39 13.79 -7.84 6.54
CA VAL A 39 12.76 -8.59 5.80
C VAL A 39 12.68 -8.05 4.39
N THR A 40 13.04 -8.88 3.40
CA THR A 40 13.14 -8.50 1.99
C THR A 40 12.91 -9.70 1.06
N ASP A 41 13.06 -9.51 -0.23
CA ASP A 41 13.06 -10.59 -1.22
C ASP A 41 14.43 -10.76 -1.90
N LYS A 42 14.58 -11.90 -2.61
CA LYS A 42 15.84 -12.26 -3.28
C LYS A 42 16.21 -11.31 -4.42
N PHE A 43 15.23 -10.74 -5.09
CA PHE A 43 15.49 -9.82 -6.19
C PHE A 43 16.11 -8.52 -5.64
N LEU A 44 15.51 -7.92 -4.64
CA LEU A 44 16.02 -6.69 -4.02
C LEU A 44 17.37 -6.91 -3.31
N GLU A 45 17.57 -8.07 -2.67
CA GLU A 45 18.87 -8.39 -2.05
C GLU A 45 19.98 -8.53 -3.12
N GLY A 46 19.66 -9.02 -4.31
CA GLY A 46 20.62 -9.20 -5.40
C GLY A 46 20.97 -7.93 -6.19
N LEU A 47 20.26 -6.82 -5.93
CA LEU A 47 20.52 -5.56 -6.63
C LEU A 47 21.74 -4.86 -6.09
N LYS A 48 22.75 -4.64 -6.95
CA LYS A 48 23.92 -3.84 -6.63
C LYS A 48 23.53 -2.38 -6.44
N ASP A 49 24.06 -1.75 -5.42
CA ASP A 49 23.73 -0.38 -5.00
C ASP A 49 22.22 -0.18 -4.70
N GLY A 50 21.47 -1.30 -4.52
CA GLY A 50 20.04 -1.32 -4.26
C GLY A 50 19.67 -0.99 -2.82
N ALA A 51 18.36 -0.94 -2.54
CA ALA A 51 17.82 -0.57 -1.23
C ALA A 51 18.34 -1.45 -0.09
N VAL A 52 18.48 -2.76 -0.32
CA VAL A 52 18.97 -3.70 0.71
C VAL A 52 20.43 -3.43 1.01
N GLU A 53 21.29 -3.35 -0.01
CA GLU A 53 22.72 -3.10 0.18
C GLU A 53 22.95 -1.76 0.91
N GLN A 54 22.29 -0.68 0.47
CA GLN A 54 22.37 0.62 1.14
C GLN A 54 21.90 0.58 2.59
N THR A 55 20.82 -0.17 2.89
CA THR A 55 20.34 -0.39 4.26
C THR A 55 21.39 -1.09 5.12
N LEU A 56 21.95 -2.19 4.61
CA LEU A 56 22.97 -2.98 5.31
C LEU A 56 24.25 -2.16 5.57
N ASP A 57 24.67 -1.38 4.60
CA ASP A 57 25.87 -0.52 4.73
C ASP A 57 25.64 0.60 5.75
N SER A 58 24.44 1.20 5.77
CA SER A 58 24.08 2.20 6.78
C SER A 58 24.07 1.61 8.19
N LEU A 59 23.53 0.38 8.38
CA LEU A 59 23.56 -0.33 9.65
C LEU A 59 24.99 -0.67 10.10
N LYS A 60 25.83 -1.19 9.20
CA LYS A 60 27.25 -1.49 9.48
C LYS A 60 28.00 -0.23 9.93
N ALA A 61 27.80 0.89 9.22
CA ALA A 61 28.44 2.16 9.56
C ALA A 61 28.02 2.66 10.95
N ALA A 62 26.79 2.39 11.36
CA ALA A 62 26.28 2.72 12.70
C ALA A 62 26.68 1.70 13.79
N GLY A 63 27.31 0.58 13.43
CA GLY A 63 27.68 -0.50 14.35
C GLY A 63 26.47 -1.31 14.86
N VAL A 64 25.44 -1.45 14.03
CA VAL A 64 24.23 -2.26 14.31
C VAL A 64 24.38 -3.60 13.59
N ASP A 65 24.37 -4.72 14.33
CA ASP A 65 24.33 -6.06 13.75
C ASP A 65 22.97 -6.32 13.09
N TYR A 66 22.88 -7.34 12.25
CA TYR A 66 21.62 -7.73 11.60
C TYR A 66 21.62 -9.20 11.15
N VAL A 67 20.42 -9.71 10.86
CA VAL A 67 20.22 -10.95 10.10
C VAL A 67 19.24 -10.66 8.96
N VAL A 68 19.32 -11.42 7.85
CA VAL A 68 18.51 -11.18 6.66
C VAL A 68 17.57 -12.36 6.42
N TYR A 69 16.30 -12.06 6.23
CA TYR A 69 15.30 -12.94 5.65
C TYR A 69 14.95 -12.42 4.26
N ASN A 70 15.28 -13.19 3.23
CA ASN A 70 15.17 -12.78 1.82
C ASN A 70 14.14 -13.58 1.00
N ASN A 71 13.24 -14.29 1.67
CA ASN A 71 12.26 -15.17 1.04
C ASN A 71 10.84 -14.58 1.01
N VAL A 72 10.69 -13.26 1.06
CA VAL A 72 9.37 -12.62 0.88
C VAL A 72 8.84 -12.96 -0.52
N GLU A 73 7.57 -13.36 -0.56
CA GLU A 73 6.85 -13.66 -1.80
C GLU A 73 5.79 -12.58 -2.06
N PRO A 74 5.41 -12.34 -3.31
CA PRO A 74 4.20 -11.56 -3.62
C PRO A 74 2.99 -12.12 -2.86
N ASN A 75 2.08 -11.24 -2.41
CA ASN A 75 0.93 -11.63 -1.58
C ASN A 75 1.39 -12.39 -0.32
N PRO A 76 1.86 -11.70 0.73
CA PRO A 76 2.56 -12.30 1.87
C PRO A 76 1.75 -13.43 2.49
N LYS A 77 2.40 -14.56 2.74
CA LYS A 77 1.77 -15.81 3.19
C LYS A 77 2.07 -16.07 4.66
N ILE A 78 1.19 -16.79 5.33
CA ILE A 78 1.37 -17.15 6.75
C ILE A 78 2.71 -17.86 6.99
N ARG A 79 3.17 -18.70 6.04
CA ARG A 79 4.46 -19.38 6.16
C ARG A 79 5.64 -18.41 6.20
N ASN A 80 5.65 -17.34 5.36
CA ASN A 80 6.72 -16.34 5.37
C ASN A 80 6.81 -15.63 6.72
N ILE A 81 5.67 -15.31 7.30
CA ILE A 81 5.55 -14.68 8.63
C ILE A 81 6.16 -15.60 9.73
N LYS A 82 5.82 -16.90 9.70
CA LYS A 82 6.36 -17.89 10.64
C LYS A 82 7.88 -18.10 10.48
N GLU A 83 8.39 -18.06 9.25
CA GLU A 83 9.82 -18.16 8.97
C GLU A 83 10.58 -16.95 9.52
N VAL A 84 10.05 -15.73 9.35
CA VAL A 84 10.64 -14.51 9.95
C VAL A 84 10.64 -14.60 11.48
N LYS A 85 9.53 -15.02 12.10
CA LYS A 85 9.46 -15.22 13.54
C LYS A 85 10.55 -16.21 14.01
N LYS A 86 10.66 -17.36 13.34
CA LYS A 86 11.67 -18.36 13.68
C LYS A 86 13.09 -17.78 13.60
N LEU A 87 13.42 -17.08 12.50
CA LEU A 87 14.73 -16.43 12.37
C LEU A 87 14.97 -15.38 13.46
N TYR A 88 13.96 -14.59 13.81
CA TYR A 88 14.03 -13.59 14.88
C TYR A 88 14.40 -14.25 16.22
N GLU A 89 13.70 -15.32 16.61
CA GLU A 89 13.92 -16.04 17.87
C GLU A 89 15.28 -16.75 17.89
N GLU A 90 15.63 -17.50 16.85
CA GLU A 90 16.88 -18.27 16.76
C GLU A 90 18.13 -17.39 16.69
N SER A 91 18.05 -16.22 16.09
CA SER A 91 19.15 -15.28 15.97
C SER A 91 19.34 -14.38 17.19
N GLY A 92 18.34 -14.31 18.07
CA GLY A 92 18.31 -13.35 19.18
C GLY A 92 18.11 -11.91 18.67
N ALA A 93 17.37 -11.73 17.59
CA ALA A 93 17.02 -10.40 17.09
C ALA A 93 16.10 -9.65 18.07
N ASP A 94 16.08 -8.32 18.01
CA ASP A 94 15.33 -7.45 18.92
C ASP A 94 14.39 -6.48 18.23
N SER A 95 14.41 -6.46 16.89
CA SER A 95 13.69 -5.49 16.08
C SER A 95 13.54 -5.98 14.63
N ILE A 96 12.77 -5.26 13.83
CA ILE A 96 12.49 -5.59 12.42
C ILE A 96 12.76 -4.36 11.56
N ILE A 97 13.41 -4.55 10.42
CA ILE A 97 13.50 -3.57 9.35
C ILE A 97 12.99 -4.23 8.07
N THR A 98 11.95 -3.70 7.48
CA THR A 98 11.43 -4.18 6.20
C THR A 98 12.00 -3.35 5.05
N VAL A 99 12.48 -4.00 3.99
CA VAL A 99 13.01 -3.35 2.79
C VAL A 99 12.29 -3.93 1.58
N GLY A 100 11.42 -3.15 0.95
CA GLY A 100 10.62 -3.61 -0.18
C GLY A 100 9.34 -2.82 -0.34
N GLY A 101 8.40 -3.38 -1.09
CA GLY A 101 7.02 -2.88 -1.17
C GLY A 101 6.11 -3.50 -0.12
N GLY A 102 4.79 -3.41 -0.34
CA GLY A 102 3.76 -3.89 0.59
C GLY A 102 3.97 -5.31 1.09
N SER A 103 4.40 -6.24 0.22
CA SER A 103 4.63 -7.65 0.62
C SER A 103 5.72 -7.80 1.70
N ALA A 104 6.81 -7.03 1.60
CA ALA A 104 7.86 -7.04 2.61
C ALA A 104 7.37 -6.41 3.92
N HIS A 105 6.65 -5.28 3.82
CA HIS A 105 6.11 -4.59 4.99
C HIS A 105 5.09 -5.45 5.73
N ASP A 106 4.16 -6.05 5.03
CA ASP A 106 3.11 -6.87 5.63
C ASP A 106 3.67 -8.19 6.20
N THR A 107 4.70 -8.77 5.57
CA THR A 107 5.45 -9.91 6.17
C THR A 107 6.10 -9.51 7.49
N GLY A 108 6.77 -8.35 7.53
CA GLY A 108 7.42 -7.85 8.75
C GLY A 108 6.41 -7.49 9.85
N LYS A 109 5.32 -6.82 9.51
CA LYS A 109 4.20 -6.54 10.43
C LYS A 109 3.61 -7.84 10.96
N GLY A 110 3.27 -8.79 10.07
CA GLY A 110 2.74 -10.10 10.45
C GLY A 110 3.64 -10.86 11.40
N ALA A 111 4.95 -10.86 11.15
CA ALA A 111 5.93 -11.47 12.04
C ALA A 111 5.95 -10.75 13.42
N GLY A 112 5.93 -9.42 13.43
CA GLY A 112 5.83 -8.62 14.65
C GLY A 112 4.56 -8.94 15.44
N ILE A 113 3.43 -9.12 14.77
CA ILE A 113 2.15 -9.50 15.37
C ILE A 113 2.29 -10.84 16.10
N ILE A 114 2.74 -11.89 15.43
CA ILE A 114 2.82 -13.22 16.05
C ILE A 114 3.95 -13.36 17.07
N LEU A 115 4.94 -12.48 17.06
CA LEU A 115 5.96 -12.42 18.10
C LEU A 115 5.41 -11.93 19.44
N THR A 116 4.37 -11.09 19.43
CA THR A 116 3.89 -10.42 20.63
C THR A 116 2.46 -10.77 21.03
N ASN A 117 1.60 -11.17 20.06
CA ASN A 117 0.18 -11.37 20.30
C ASN A 117 -0.32 -12.82 20.12
N GLY A 118 0.57 -13.77 19.80
CA GLY A 118 0.25 -15.20 19.69
C GLY A 118 0.43 -15.76 18.28
N ASP A 119 0.65 -17.07 18.20
CA ASP A 119 1.17 -17.76 17.01
C ASP A 119 0.16 -17.92 15.85
N ASP A 120 -1.12 -17.82 16.13
CA ASP A 120 -2.17 -18.00 15.14
C ASP A 120 -2.71 -16.64 14.67
N ILE A 121 -2.08 -16.11 13.62
CA ILE A 121 -2.44 -14.80 13.08
C ILE A 121 -3.87 -14.74 12.54
N THR A 122 -4.47 -15.88 12.17
CA THR A 122 -5.84 -15.91 11.64
C THR A 122 -6.87 -15.52 12.69
N LYS A 123 -6.58 -15.77 13.98
CA LYS A 123 -7.43 -15.34 15.09
C LYS A 123 -7.33 -13.86 15.43
N LEU A 124 -6.34 -13.19 14.85
CA LEU A 124 -6.08 -11.77 15.03
C LEU A 124 -6.57 -10.93 13.84
N ALA A 125 -7.25 -11.57 12.86
CA ALA A 125 -7.90 -10.88 11.76
C ALA A 125 -8.99 -9.93 12.27
N GLY A 126 -9.10 -8.75 11.65
CA GLY A 126 -10.07 -7.73 12.01
C GLY A 126 -9.43 -6.44 12.53
N ILE A 127 -10.26 -5.57 13.12
CA ILE A 127 -9.89 -4.21 13.53
C ILE A 127 -9.62 -4.17 15.03
N GLU A 128 -8.47 -3.61 15.42
CA GLU A 128 -8.00 -3.42 16.81
C GLU A 128 -8.03 -4.70 17.66
N THR A 129 -7.60 -5.82 17.08
CA THR A 129 -7.55 -7.15 17.72
C THR A 129 -6.27 -7.40 18.52
N LEU A 130 -5.28 -6.50 18.43
CA LEU A 130 -3.98 -6.67 19.07
C LEU A 130 -3.95 -6.05 20.48
N ASP A 131 -3.43 -6.80 21.45
CA ASP A 131 -3.25 -6.34 22.84
C ASP A 131 -1.90 -5.69 23.07
N LYS A 132 -0.85 -6.14 22.36
CA LYS A 132 0.54 -5.72 22.57
C LYS A 132 1.13 -5.05 21.34
N ALA A 133 2.00 -4.07 21.56
CA ALA A 133 2.79 -3.45 20.49
C ALA A 133 3.75 -4.47 19.85
N LEU A 134 4.06 -4.27 18.59
CA LEU A 134 5.06 -5.01 17.85
C LEU A 134 6.47 -4.68 18.40
N PRO A 135 7.49 -5.53 18.13
CA PRO A 135 8.89 -5.12 18.25
C PRO A 135 9.14 -3.83 17.44
N PRO A 136 10.15 -3.02 17.80
CA PRO A 136 10.47 -1.82 17.02
C PRO A 136 10.57 -2.14 15.53
N LEU A 137 9.83 -1.41 14.70
CA LEU A 137 9.72 -1.63 13.26
C LEU A 137 10.09 -0.36 12.49
N ILE A 138 11.04 -0.49 11.56
CA ILE A 138 11.36 0.50 10.53
C ILE A 138 10.94 -0.07 9.17
N ALA A 139 10.35 0.76 8.32
CA ALA A 139 9.98 0.39 6.97
C ALA A 139 10.76 1.21 5.94
N VAL A 140 11.38 0.53 4.97
CA VAL A 140 12.08 1.13 3.82
C VAL A 140 11.31 0.79 2.57
N ASN A 141 10.62 1.77 2.01
CA ASN A 141 9.74 1.58 0.88
C ASN A 141 10.51 1.61 -0.45
N THR A 142 10.15 0.71 -1.37
CA THR A 142 10.74 0.62 -2.72
C THR A 142 9.70 0.67 -3.85
N THR A 143 8.44 0.94 -3.52
CA THR A 143 7.34 1.03 -4.50
C THR A 143 6.44 2.21 -4.18
N ALA A 144 6.06 3.00 -5.17
CA ALA A 144 5.09 4.07 -5.00
C ALA A 144 3.67 3.53 -5.24
N GLY A 145 3.07 2.93 -4.20
CA GLY A 145 1.76 2.29 -4.37
C GLY A 145 1.02 1.97 -3.09
N THR A 146 1.48 1.00 -2.31
CA THR A 146 0.66 0.38 -1.26
C THR A 146 0.47 1.21 0.01
N GLY A 147 1.37 2.15 0.31
CA GLY A 147 1.36 2.89 1.58
C GLY A 147 1.53 2.03 2.83
N SER A 148 1.93 0.75 2.69
CA SER A 148 2.02 -0.14 3.85
C SER A 148 3.04 0.33 4.88
N GLU A 149 4.10 1.04 4.48
CA GLU A 149 5.09 1.62 5.39
C GLU A 149 4.52 2.76 6.26
N LEU A 150 3.31 3.26 5.94
CA LEU A 150 2.65 4.36 6.64
C LEU A 150 1.41 3.93 7.42
N THR A 151 0.90 2.72 7.18
CA THR A 151 -0.46 2.34 7.56
C THR A 151 -0.54 1.29 8.66
N ARG A 152 -1.71 1.22 9.28
CA ARG A 152 -2.07 0.26 10.32
C ARG A 152 -2.47 -1.12 9.78
N HIS A 153 -2.52 -1.30 8.47
CA HIS A 153 -2.97 -2.51 7.80
C HIS A 153 -1.83 -3.51 7.63
N ALA A 154 -2.12 -4.79 7.82
CA ALA A 154 -1.28 -5.92 7.41
C ALA A 154 -2.16 -6.90 6.64
N VAL A 155 -1.98 -6.97 5.31
CA VAL A 155 -2.76 -7.82 4.41
C VAL A 155 -2.00 -9.13 4.20
N ILE A 156 -2.62 -10.24 4.59
CA ILE A 156 -1.97 -11.55 4.65
C ILE A 156 -2.82 -12.57 3.90
N THR A 157 -2.16 -13.45 3.16
CA THR A 157 -2.81 -14.54 2.44
C THR A 157 -2.69 -15.83 3.26
N ASN A 158 -3.83 -16.45 3.54
CA ASN A 158 -3.87 -17.81 4.02
C ASN A 158 -3.74 -18.74 2.80
N GLU A 159 -2.58 -19.38 2.64
CA GLU A 159 -2.26 -20.24 1.51
C GLU A 159 -3.06 -21.55 1.49
N GLU A 160 -3.68 -21.95 2.62
CA GLU A 160 -4.51 -23.15 2.70
C GLU A 160 -5.94 -22.90 2.18
N THR A 161 -6.45 -21.70 2.44
CA THR A 161 -7.83 -21.33 2.06
C THR A 161 -7.90 -20.42 0.82
N HIS A 162 -6.75 -19.93 0.34
CA HIS A 162 -6.64 -18.93 -0.73
C HIS A 162 -7.36 -17.60 -0.43
N LEU A 163 -7.63 -17.32 0.85
CA LEU A 163 -8.28 -16.08 1.26
C LEU A 163 -7.27 -15.08 1.80
N LYS A 164 -7.43 -13.84 1.40
CA LYS A 164 -6.75 -12.71 2.05
C LYS A 164 -7.55 -12.26 3.26
N PHE A 165 -6.85 -11.92 4.33
CA PHE A 165 -7.42 -11.29 5.51
C PHE A 165 -6.52 -10.14 5.97
N VAL A 166 -7.07 -9.24 6.73
CA VAL A 166 -6.39 -8.03 7.18
C VAL A 166 -6.37 -7.99 8.70
N VAL A 167 -5.20 -7.64 9.26
CA VAL A 167 -5.07 -7.26 10.67
C VAL A 167 -4.87 -5.75 10.71
N VAL A 168 -5.84 -5.03 11.26
CA VAL A 168 -5.85 -3.57 11.31
C VAL A 168 -5.67 -3.12 12.74
N SER A 169 -4.53 -2.50 13.05
CA SER A 169 -4.30 -1.93 14.38
C SER A 169 -3.28 -0.79 14.31
N TRP A 170 -3.50 0.26 15.09
CA TRP A 170 -2.52 1.33 15.23
C TRP A 170 -1.14 0.83 15.70
N ARG A 171 -1.10 -0.35 16.33
CA ARG A 171 0.12 -1.02 16.76
C ARG A 171 0.96 -1.58 15.61
N ASN A 172 0.37 -1.73 14.42
CA ASN A 172 1.06 -2.20 13.21
C ASN A 172 1.82 -1.07 12.49
N ILE A 173 1.52 0.19 12.80
CA ILE A 173 2.15 1.32 12.13
C ILE A 173 3.66 1.30 12.44
N PRO A 174 4.54 1.29 11.42
CA PRO A 174 5.98 1.39 11.65
C PRO A 174 6.34 2.65 12.45
N LEU A 175 7.33 2.57 13.32
CA LEU A 175 7.81 3.72 14.08
C LEU A 175 8.45 4.78 13.17
N VAL A 176 9.11 4.30 12.12
CA VAL A 176 9.79 5.14 11.14
C VAL A 176 9.60 4.55 9.76
N SER A 177 9.33 5.40 8.78
CA SER A 177 9.36 5.02 7.36
C SER A 177 10.43 5.82 6.60
N PHE A 178 10.97 5.19 5.55
CA PHE A 178 11.91 5.80 4.61
C PHE A 178 11.34 5.68 3.20
N ASN A 179 11.11 6.82 2.58
CA ASN A 179 10.49 6.97 1.25
C ASN A 179 11.48 7.72 0.34
N ASP A 180 12.45 6.96 -0.20
CA ASP A 180 13.52 7.47 -1.04
C ASP A 180 13.21 7.18 -2.52
N PRO A 181 12.86 8.19 -3.33
CA PRO A 181 12.48 7.97 -4.72
C PRO A 181 13.64 7.44 -5.59
N THR A 182 14.91 7.57 -5.15
CA THR A 182 16.04 7.01 -5.90
C THR A 182 16.04 5.49 -5.92
N LEU A 183 15.42 4.85 -4.93
CA LEU A 183 15.26 3.39 -4.86
C LEU A 183 14.25 2.82 -5.87
N MET A 184 13.50 3.70 -6.52
CA MET A 184 12.41 3.32 -7.43
C MET A 184 12.72 3.57 -8.91
N LEU A 185 13.93 4.07 -9.24
CA LEU A 185 14.29 4.43 -10.62
C LEU A 185 14.27 3.22 -11.57
N ASP A 186 14.64 2.04 -11.07
CA ASP A 186 14.70 0.81 -11.84
C ASP A 186 13.44 -0.07 -11.72
N VAL A 187 12.38 0.42 -11.07
CA VAL A 187 11.11 -0.32 -10.99
C VAL A 187 10.53 -0.48 -12.39
N PRO A 188 10.21 -1.71 -12.83
CA PRO A 188 9.69 -1.98 -14.17
C PRO A 188 8.39 -1.23 -14.47
N LYS A 189 8.19 -0.86 -15.75
CA LYS A 189 7.02 -0.09 -16.21
C LYS A 189 5.68 -0.67 -15.75
N GLY A 190 5.49 -1.98 -15.93
CA GLY A 190 4.24 -2.64 -15.51
C GLY A 190 4.01 -2.60 -14.00
N LEU A 191 5.06 -2.72 -13.20
CA LEU A 191 4.96 -2.57 -11.74
C LEU A 191 4.71 -1.11 -11.36
N THR A 192 5.38 -0.15 -12.02
CA THR A 192 5.13 1.30 -11.83
C THR A 192 3.66 1.65 -12.12
N ALA A 193 3.11 1.13 -13.22
CA ALA A 193 1.71 1.34 -13.58
C ALA A 193 0.76 0.74 -12.53
N ALA A 194 0.98 -0.53 -12.17
CA ALA A 194 0.15 -1.22 -11.20
C ALA A 194 0.16 -0.53 -9.82
N THR A 195 1.35 -0.21 -9.30
CA THR A 195 1.46 0.44 -7.98
C THR A 195 0.95 1.88 -7.99
N GLY A 196 1.21 2.64 -9.08
CA GLY A 196 0.69 3.99 -9.22
C GLY A 196 -0.84 4.05 -9.32
N MET A 197 -1.45 3.08 -10.02
CA MET A 197 -2.91 2.94 -10.03
C MET A 197 -3.47 2.51 -8.68
N ASP A 198 -2.75 1.68 -7.92
CA ASP A 198 -3.11 1.33 -6.55
C ASP A 198 -3.17 2.59 -5.66
N ALA A 199 -2.12 3.42 -5.69
CA ALA A 199 -2.11 4.72 -4.99
C ALA A 199 -3.26 5.64 -5.46
N PHE A 200 -3.61 5.61 -6.75
CA PHE A 200 -4.73 6.38 -7.28
C PHE A 200 -6.07 5.91 -6.67
N VAL A 201 -6.32 4.60 -6.64
CA VAL A 201 -7.52 4.04 -6.01
C VAL A 201 -7.55 4.36 -4.52
N GLN A 202 -6.41 4.28 -3.84
CA GLN A 202 -6.25 4.63 -2.43
C GLN A 202 -6.42 6.14 -2.14
N ALA A 203 -6.45 6.99 -3.16
CA ALA A 203 -6.83 8.40 -3.03
C ALA A 203 -8.30 8.64 -3.40
N VAL A 204 -8.86 7.87 -4.34
CA VAL A 204 -10.26 8.02 -4.78
C VAL A 204 -11.24 7.46 -3.74
N GLU A 205 -11.06 6.20 -3.29
CA GLU A 205 -11.99 5.58 -2.34
C GLU A 205 -12.12 6.35 -1.02
N PRO A 206 -11.02 6.79 -0.35
CA PRO A 206 -11.14 7.61 0.86
C PRO A 206 -11.82 8.95 0.60
N TYR A 207 -11.63 9.52 -0.59
CA TYR A 207 -12.29 10.78 -0.96
C TYR A 207 -13.81 10.63 -0.99
N VAL A 208 -14.33 9.52 -1.52
CA VAL A 208 -15.78 9.25 -1.58
C VAL A 208 -16.31 8.43 -0.40
N SER A 209 -15.45 8.06 0.56
CA SER A 209 -15.80 7.29 1.74
C SER A 209 -16.78 8.02 2.66
N VAL A 210 -17.61 7.27 3.35
CA VAL A 210 -18.46 7.81 4.43
C VAL A 210 -17.67 8.30 5.64
N ASP A 211 -16.42 7.85 5.79
CA ASP A 211 -15.50 8.22 6.87
C ASP A 211 -14.57 9.38 6.49
N HIS A 212 -14.74 9.96 5.30
CA HIS A 212 -13.95 11.10 4.84
C HIS A 212 -14.03 12.29 5.82
N ASN A 213 -12.98 13.08 5.88
CA ASN A 213 -12.91 14.28 6.70
C ASN A 213 -11.99 15.32 6.03
N PRO A 214 -12.00 16.60 6.46
CA PRO A 214 -11.22 17.65 5.79
C PRO A 214 -9.72 17.38 5.70
N ILE A 215 -9.15 16.60 6.64
CA ILE A 215 -7.71 16.27 6.62
C ILE A 215 -7.46 15.24 5.51
N THR A 216 -8.23 14.15 5.49
CA THR A 216 -8.10 13.11 4.47
C THR A 216 -8.48 13.62 3.08
N ASP A 217 -9.51 14.46 2.97
CA ASP A 217 -9.90 15.07 1.70
C ASP A 217 -8.76 15.89 1.07
N SER A 218 -8.05 16.69 1.88
CA SER A 218 -6.92 17.48 1.38
C SER A 218 -5.77 16.61 0.88
N GLN A 219 -5.53 15.46 1.53
CA GLN A 219 -4.52 14.49 1.10
C GLN A 219 -4.92 13.77 -0.19
N CYS A 220 -6.18 13.34 -0.30
CA CYS A 220 -6.72 12.72 -1.50
C CYS A 220 -6.62 13.65 -2.71
N VAL A 221 -7.05 14.90 -2.56
CA VAL A 221 -7.01 15.91 -3.63
C VAL A 221 -5.59 16.10 -4.15
N GLU A 222 -4.62 16.26 -3.27
CA GLU A 222 -3.23 16.48 -3.69
C GLU A 222 -2.62 15.19 -4.28
N ALA A 223 -2.91 14.02 -3.70
CA ALA A 223 -2.46 12.74 -4.24
C ALA A 223 -2.95 12.52 -5.68
N ILE A 224 -4.25 12.74 -5.94
CA ILE A 224 -4.84 12.60 -7.27
C ILE A 224 -4.17 13.53 -8.28
N LYS A 225 -3.95 14.82 -7.94
CA LYS A 225 -3.25 15.78 -8.82
C LYS A 225 -1.82 15.36 -9.15
N LEU A 226 -1.09 14.89 -8.15
CA LEU A 226 0.28 14.40 -8.34
C LEU A 226 0.31 13.18 -9.25
N ILE A 227 -0.61 12.22 -9.08
CA ILE A 227 -0.71 11.02 -9.91
C ILE A 227 -1.07 11.39 -11.35
N GLU A 228 -2.11 12.21 -11.56
CA GLU A 228 -2.52 12.64 -12.90
C GLU A 228 -1.39 13.31 -13.69
N THR A 229 -0.58 14.11 -13.02
CA THR A 229 0.52 14.84 -13.66
C THR A 229 1.80 14.04 -13.80
N SER A 230 1.95 12.89 -13.12
CA SER A 230 3.26 12.23 -13.03
C SER A 230 3.27 10.73 -13.34
N LEU A 231 2.15 10.00 -13.19
CA LEU A 231 2.14 8.55 -13.39
C LEU A 231 2.50 8.16 -14.82
N ARG A 232 1.92 8.83 -15.81
CA ARG A 232 2.21 8.58 -17.24
C ARG A 232 3.70 8.76 -17.54
N GLU A 233 4.31 9.83 -17.01
CA GLU A 233 5.75 10.08 -17.18
C GLU A 233 6.60 9.05 -16.42
N ALA A 234 6.26 8.69 -15.18
CA ALA A 234 6.98 7.69 -14.41
C ALA A 234 6.96 6.30 -15.08
N VAL A 235 5.86 5.95 -15.76
CA VAL A 235 5.74 4.72 -16.56
C VAL A 235 6.53 4.81 -17.86
N ALA A 236 6.46 5.94 -18.56
CA ALA A 236 7.16 6.14 -19.83
C ALA A 236 8.68 6.21 -19.63
N ASN A 237 9.14 6.92 -18.60
CA ASN A 237 10.54 7.17 -18.28
C ASN A 237 10.81 6.94 -16.79
N GLY A 238 11.07 5.71 -16.40
CA GLY A 238 11.30 5.30 -15.00
C GLY A 238 12.48 6.01 -14.32
N HIS A 239 13.43 6.55 -15.08
CA HIS A 239 14.58 7.30 -14.55
C HIS A 239 14.31 8.80 -14.36
N ASN A 240 13.10 9.28 -14.65
CA ASN A 240 12.71 10.64 -14.32
C ASN A 240 12.50 10.78 -12.80
N LEU A 241 13.53 11.28 -12.09
CA LEU A 241 13.50 11.42 -10.64
C LEU A 241 12.39 12.36 -10.16
N ASP A 242 12.05 13.42 -10.91
CA ASP A 242 10.96 14.33 -10.55
C ASP A 242 9.61 13.61 -10.56
N ALA A 243 9.33 12.85 -11.64
CA ALA A 243 8.11 12.05 -11.71
C ALA A 243 8.05 10.96 -10.62
N ARG A 244 9.17 10.26 -10.35
CA ARG A 244 9.26 9.29 -9.25
C ARG A 244 9.02 9.95 -7.89
N THR A 245 9.60 11.12 -7.65
CA THR A 245 9.43 11.88 -6.41
C THR A 245 7.96 12.21 -6.18
N LYS A 246 7.28 12.76 -7.20
CA LYS A 246 5.86 13.08 -7.14
C LYS A 246 4.99 11.85 -6.90
N MET A 247 5.33 10.71 -7.50
CA MET A 247 4.60 9.45 -7.28
C MET A 247 4.77 8.94 -5.84
N VAL A 248 5.95 9.09 -5.23
CA VAL A 248 6.16 8.75 -3.82
C VAL A 248 5.41 9.70 -2.89
N GLU A 249 5.41 11.02 -3.19
CA GLU A 249 4.59 12.00 -2.46
C GLU A 249 3.10 11.65 -2.53
N ALA A 250 2.62 11.30 -3.72
CA ALA A 250 1.23 10.92 -3.94
C ALA A 250 0.85 9.66 -3.15
N GLU A 251 1.69 8.64 -3.19
CA GLU A 251 1.51 7.41 -2.43
C GLU A 251 1.47 7.66 -0.93
N MET A 252 2.38 8.48 -0.41
CA MET A 252 2.39 8.85 1.01
C MET A 252 1.10 9.57 1.42
N LEU A 253 0.61 10.50 0.60
CA LEU A 253 -0.64 11.22 0.85
C LEU A 253 -1.85 10.27 0.79
N ALA A 254 -1.93 9.41 -0.24
CA ALA A 254 -2.97 8.40 -0.38
C ALA A 254 -2.96 7.41 0.79
N GLY A 255 -1.75 6.94 1.18
CA GLY A 255 -1.53 6.04 2.31
C GLY A 255 -2.04 6.63 3.64
N MET A 256 -1.73 7.90 3.90
CA MET A 256 -2.23 8.60 5.08
C MET A 256 -3.75 8.82 5.01
N ALA A 257 -4.30 9.10 3.83
CA ALA A 257 -5.73 9.31 3.66
C ALA A 257 -6.52 8.03 3.96
N PHE A 258 -6.21 6.91 3.26
CA PHE A 258 -6.98 5.69 3.47
C PHE A 258 -6.74 5.05 4.85
N ASN A 259 -5.59 5.25 5.45
CA ASN A 259 -5.34 4.82 6.82
C ASN A 259 -6.33 5.42 7.83
N ASN A 260 -6.94 6.56 7.49
CA ASN A 260 -7.81 7.34 8.37
C ASN A 260 -9.26 7.52 7.86
N ALA A 261 -9.54 7.22 6.58
CA ALA A 261 -10.87 7.29 6.00
C ALA A 261 -11.33 5.95 5.37
N ASN A 262 -10.55 4.89 5.57
CA ASN A 262 -10.78 3.54 5.04
C ASN A 262 -10.78 3.49 3.51
N LEU A 263 -10.98 2.28 2.97
CA LEU A 263 -11.13 1.99 1.54
C LEU A 263 -12.59 1.62 1.27
N GLY A 264 -12.86 0.95 0.16
CA GLY A 264 -14.22 0.60 -0.23
C GLY A 264 -14.30 -0.69 -1.06
N TYR A 265 -15.36 -0.80 -1.86
CA TYR A 265 -15.64 -1.99 -2.64
C TYR A 265 -14.63 -2.28 -3.74
N VAL A 266 -13.87 -1.30 -4.24
CA VAL A 266 -12.78 -1.58 -5.18
C VAL A 266 -11.77 -2.51 -4.53
N HIS A 267 -11.28 -2.17 -3.34
CA HIS A 267 -10.33 -3.01 -2.60
C HIS A 267 -10.94 -4.32 -2.13
N ALA A 268 -12.18 -4.31 -1.61
CA ALA A 268 -12.88 -5.51 -1.18
C ALA A 268 -12.99 -6.56 -2.30
N MET A 269 -13.28 -6.12 -3.52
CA MET A 269 -13.35 -6.99 -4.71
C MET A 269 -11.97 -7.36 -5.25
N ALA A 270 -11.00 -6.42 -5.24
CA ALA A 270 -9.62 -6.67 -5.68
C ALA A 270 -8.92 -7.73 -4.82
N HIS A 271 -9.21 -7.79 -3.53
CA HIS A 271 -8.71 -8.84 -2.63
C HIS A 271 -9.14 -10.24 -3.10
N GLN A 272 -10.36 -10.37 -3.61
CA GLN A 272 -10.86 -11.66 -4.10
C GLN A 272 -10.15 -12.09 -5.39
N LEU A 273 -9.96 -11.17 -6.35
CA LEU A 273 -9.20 -11.43 -7.56
C LEU A 273 -7.74 -11.79 -7.24
N GLY A 274 -7.10 -11.03 -6.36
CA GLY A 274 -5.73 -11.31 -5.94
C GLY A 274 -5.59 -12.63 -5.16
N GLY A 275 -6.56 -12.99 -4.33
CA GLY A 275 -6.56 -14.24 -3.58
C GLY A 275 -6.79 -15.47 -4.47
N GLN A 276 -7.77 -15.40 -5.37
CA GLN A 276 -8.19 -16.52 -6.22
C GLN A 276 -7.22 -16.80 -7.38
N TYR A 277 -6.65 -15.73 -7.99
CA TYR A 277 -5.87 -15.86 -9.22
C TYR A 277 -4.40 -15.47 -9.05
N ASP A 278 -3.96 -15.13 -7.83
CA ASP A 278 -2.63 -14.59 -7.53
C ASP A 278 -2.26 -13.38 -8.43
N ALA A 279 -3.29 -12.61 -8.82
CA ALA A 279 -3.15 -11.47 -9.71
C ALA A 279 -2.50 -10.28 -8.97
N PRO A 280 -1.73 -9.41 -9.67
CA PRO A 280 -1.13 -8.23 -9.07
C PRO A 280 -2.20 -7.28 -8.52
N HIS A 281 -2.09 -6.92 -7.24
CA HIS A 281 -3.11 -6.18 -6.50
C HIS A 281 -3.52 -4.86 -7.19
N GLY A 282 -2.56 -4.00 -7.54
CA GLY A 282 -2.87 -2.73 -8.19
C GLY A 282 -3.50 -2.87 -9.57
N VAL A 283 -3.24 -3.97 -10.30
CA VAL A 283 -3.97 -4.28 -11.55
C VAL A 283 -5.42 -4.64 -11.24
N CYS A 284 -5.67 -5.43 -10.19
CA CYS A 284 -7.04 -5.76 -9.79
C CYS A 284 -7.81 -4.50 -9.38
N CYS A 285 -7.21 -3.61 -8.60
CA CYS A 285 -7.80 -2.33 -8.20
C CYS A 285 -8.13 -1.46 -9.41
N ALA A 286 -7.18 -1.29 -10.33
CA ALA A 286 -7.37 -0.47 -11.53
C ALA A 286 -8.47 -0.98 -12.47
N LEU A 287 -8.58 -2.31 -12.61
CA LEU A 287 -9.62 -2.96 -13.42
C LEU A 287 -11.04 -2.75 -12.84
N LEU A 288 -11.16 -2.72 -11.52
CA LEU A 288 -12.46 -2.64 -10.84
C LEU A 288 -12.91 -1.19 -10.61
N LEU A 289 -11.95 -0.28 -10.41
CA LEU A 289 -12.20 1.13 -10.06
C LEU A 289 -13.34 1.77 -10.86
N PRO A 290 -13.30 1.83 -12.20
CA PRO A 290 -14.31 2.60 -12.93
C PRO A 290 -15.72 2.03 -12.82
N TYR A 291 -15.85 0.73 -12.57
CA TYR A 291 -17.17 0.07 -12.47
C TYR A 291 -17.77 0.24 -11.07
N VAL A 292 -16.95 0.15 -10.04
CA VAL A 292 -17.39 0.38 -8.66
C VAL A 292 -17.73 1.84 -8.46
N GLU A 293 -16.91 2.75 -8.95
CA GLU A 293 -17.14 4.18 -8.77
C GLU A 293 -18.30 4.70 -9.62
N GLU A 294 -18.57 4.12 -10.79
CA GLU A 294 -19.79 4.38 -11.57
C GLU A 294 -21.06 4.01 -10.76
N TYR A 295 -21.00 2.91 -9.99
CA TYR A 295 -22.08 2.56 -9.08
C TYR A 295 -22.21 3.57 -7.92
N ASN A 296 -21.09 4.04 -7.37
CA ASN A 296 -21.03 4.94 -6.23
C ASN A 296 -21.50 6.38 -6.55
N ILE A 297 -21.49 6.81 -7.81
CA ILE A 297 -21.97 8.16 -8.23
C ILE A 297 -23.36 8.46 -7.65
N ILE A 298 -24.26 7.47 -7.58
CA ILE A 298 -25.63 7.70 -7.10
C ILE A 298 -25.68 8.18 -5.64
N ALA A 299 -24.66 7.85 -4.84
CA ALA A 299 -24.62 8.21 -3.42
C ALA A 299 -24.02 9.61 -3.17
N CYS A 300 -23.07 10.05 -4.01
CA CYS A 300 -22.35 11.32 -3.82
C CYS A 300 -21.91 11.96 -5.14
N PRO A 301 -22.85 12.30 -6.05
CA PRO A 301 -22.53 12.80 -7.39
C PRO A 301 -21.71 14.11 -7.35
N GLU A 302 -21.87 14.95 -6.34
CA GLU A 302 -21.12 16.18 -6.19
C GLU A 302 -19.64 15.90 -5.99
N ARG A 303 -19.28 14.90 -5.19
CA ARG A 303 -17.87 14.53 -4.98
C ARG A 303 -17.21 13.97 -6.23
N PHE A 304 -17.96 13.21 -7.05
CA PHE A 304 -17.46 12.74 -8.35
C PHE A 304 -17.33 13.87 -9.37
N ALA A 305 -18.21 14.87 -9.34
CA ALA A 305 -18.04 16.08 -10.16
C ALA A 305 -16.77 16.84 -9.78
N GLU A 306 -16.50 16.99 -8.47
CA GLU A 306 -15.25 17.57 -7.96
C GLU A 306 -14.02 16.72 -8.37
N LEU A 307 -14.13 15.38 -8.35
CA LEU A 307 -13.06 14.49 -8.83
C LEU A 307 -12.69 14.73 -10.28
N ALA A 308 -13.67 14.98 -11.16
CA ALA A 308 -13.38 15.34 -12.55
C ALA A 308 -12.50 16.59 -12.64
N GLU A 309 -12.83 17.64 -11.89
CA GLU A 309 -12.04 18.88 -11.84
C GLU A 309 -10.65 18.65 -11.26
N ILE A 310 -10.54 17.85 -10.20
CA ILE A 310 -9.26 17.49 -9.55
C ILE A 310 -8.35 16.74 -10.54
N MET A 311 -8.94 15.88 -11.39
CA MET A 311 -8.24 15.16 -12.47
C MET A 311 -7.92 16.04 -13.69
N GLY A 312 -8.32 17.32 -13.68
CA GLY A 312 -8.01 18.29 -14.72
C GLY A 312 -9.01 18.35 -15.86
N GLU A 313 -10.17 17.74 -15.71
CA GLU A 313 -11.23 17.77 -16.71
C GLU A 313 -11.98 19.10 -16.69
N ASN A 314 -12.47 19.53 -17.86
CA ASN A 314 -13.28 20.74 -17.96
C ASN A 314 -14.76 20.42 -17.71
N THR A 315 -15.28 20.87 -16.58
CA THR A 315 -16.67 20.66 -16.15
C THR A 315 -17.59 21.85 -16.44
N ASP A 316 -17.09 22.94 -17.06
CA ASP A 316 -17.85 24.15 -17.33
C ASP A 316 -19.14 23.87 -18.10
N GLY A 317 -20.27 24.24 -17.52
CA GLY A 317 -21.60 24.09 -18.12
C GLY A 317 -22.20 22.68 -18.10
N LEU A 318 -21.49 21.71 -17.48
CA LEU A 318 -22.03 20.38 -17.27
C LEU A 318 -23.01 20.35 -16.08
N SER A 319 -23.96 19.42 -16.12
CA SER A 319 -24.69 19.07 -14.92
C SER A 319 -23.77 18.31 -13.94
N THR A 320 -24.12 18.32 -12.65
CA THR A 320 -23.38 17.53 -11.63
C THR A 320 -23.22 16.08 -12.04
N ARG A 321 -24.25 15.47 -12.63
CA ARG A 321 -24.21 14.10 -13.12
C ARG A 321 -23.26 13.92 -14.30
N ASP A 322 -23.32 14.81 -15.30
CA ASP A 322 -22.43 14.70 -16.46
C ASP A 322 -20.97 14.89 -16.08
N ALA A 323 -20.70 15.82 -15.14
CA ALA A 323 -19.36 16.01 -14.58
C ALA A 323 -18.90 14.77 -13.78
N ALA A 324 -19.77 14.15 -12.98
CA ALA A 324 -19.45 12.90 -12.29
C ALA A 324 -19.13 11.74 -13.24
N GLU A 325 -19.90 11.60 -14.33
CA GLU A 325 -19.63 10.60 -15.37
C GLU A 325 -18.31 10.88 -16.13
N LEU A 326 -17.89 12.15 -16.20
CA LEU A 326 -16.61 12.54 -16.80
C LEU A 326 -15.43 12.06 -15.93
N ALA A 327 -15.54 12.08 -14.58
CA ALA A 327 -14.53 11.51 -13.70
C ALA A 327 -14.28 10.02 -13.99
N ILE A 328 -15.36 9.23 -14.20
CA ILE A 328 -15.22 7.80 -14.53
C ILE A 328 -14.49 7.60 -15.87
N LYS A 329 -14.75 8.45 -16.86
CA LYS A 329 -14.04 8.42 -18.15
C LYS A 329 -12.56 8.73 -17.98
N ALA A 330 -12.23 9.75 -17.17
CA ALA A 330 -10.85 10.10 -16.87
C ALA A 330 -10.10 8.96 -16.15
N MET A 331 -10.74 8.29 -15.19
CA MET A 331 -10.17 7.09 -14.52
C MET A 331 -9.87 5.96 -15.52
N LYS A 332 -10.81 5.68 -16.45
CA LYS A 332 -10.60 4.69 -17.52
C LYS A 332 -9.42 5.09 -18.41
N GLN A 333 -9.38 6.35 -18.82
CA GLN A 333 -8.31 6.86 -19.69
C GLN A 333 -6.94 6.77 -19.03
N LEU A 334 -6.81 7.12 -17.73
CA LEU A 334 -5.55 6.97 -17.01
C LEU A 334 -5.08 5.51 -17.01
N SER A 335 -5.98 4.56 -16.72
CA SER A 335 -5.68 3.12 -16.74
C SER A 335 -5.17 2.65 -18.10
N GLU A 336 -5.82 3.09 -19.19
CA GLU A 336 -5.43 2.78 -20.58
C GLU A 336 -4.06 3.36 -20.93
N ASP A 337 -3.81 4.64 -20.60
CA ASP A 337 -2.58 5.35 -20.91
C ASP A 337 -1.33 4.70 -20.24
N VAL A 338 -1.51 4.11 -19.06
CA VAL A 338 -0.42 3.44 -18.33
C VAL A 338 -0.32 1.96 -18.61
N GLY A 339 -1.20 1.42 -19.47
CA GLY A 339 -1.12 0.05 -19.97
C GLY A 339 -1.69 -1.01 -19.01
N ILE A 340 -2.67 -0.65 -18.20
CA ILE A 340 -3.45 -1.64 -17.43
C ILE A 340 -4.28 -2.50 -18.40
N PRO A 341 -4.44 -3.81 -18.17
CA PRO A 341 -5.34 -4.66 -18.95
C PRO A 341 -6.77 -4.10 -19.03
N HIS A 342 -7.50 -4.45 -20.09
CA HIS A 342 -8.86 -3.92 -20.31
C HIS A 342 -9.95 -4.74 -19.59
N SER A 343 -9.63 -5.94 -19.11
CA SER A 343 -10.61 -6.82 -18.49
C SER A 343 -10.01 -7.78 -17.48
N ILE A 344 -10.83 -8.18 -16.50
CA ILE A 344 -10.45 -9.22 -15.52
C ILE A 344 -10.21 -10.59 -16.17
N LYS A 345 -10.74 -10.81 -17.38
CA LYS A 345 -10.46 -12.02 -18.19
C LYS A 345 -8.97 -12.15 -18.54
N GLU A 346 -8.29 -11.03 -18.80
CA GLU A 346 -6.87 -11.01 -19.16
C GLU A 346 -5.96 -11.41 -17.99
N ILE A 347 -6.44 -11.25 -16.75
CA ILE A 347 -5.77 -11.76 -15.55
C ILE A 347 -6.24 -13.17 -15.14
N GLY A 348 -7.01 -13.85 -16.01
CA GLY A 348 -7.41 -15.24 -15.82
C GLY A 348 -8.73 -15.45 -15.08
N ALA A 349 -9.46 -14.38 -14.73
CA ALA A 349 -10.74 -14.47 -14.01
C ALA A 349 -11.81 -15.19 -14.85
N LYS A 350 -12.59 -16.04 -14.19
CA LYS A 350 -13.61 -16.87 -14.82
C LYS A 350 -15.00 -16.59 -14.26
N PRO A 351 -16.04 -16.58 -15.11
CA PRO A 351 -17.42 -16.28 -14.68
C PRO A 351 -17.95 -17.21 -13.58
N GLU A 352 -17.52 -18.47 -13.58
CA GLU A 352 -17.94 -19.46 -12.56
C GLU A 352 -17.54 -19.10 -11.13
N ASP A 353 -16.52 -18.24 -10.96
CA ASP A 353 -16.03 -17.85 -9.64
C ASP A 353 -16.65 -16.53 -9.14
N PHE A 354 -17.41 -15.81 -9.98
CA PHE A 354 -17.89 -14.46 -9.65
C PHE A 354 -18.83 -14.41 -8.46
N GLU A 355 -19.75 -15.38 -8.34
CA GLU A 355 -20.70 -15.43 -7.23
C GLU A 355 -19.97 -15.61 -5.89
N LEU A 356 -19.02 -16.55 -5.81
CA LEU A 356 -18.20 -16.79 -4.63
C LEU A 356 -17.35 -15.56 -4.27
N MET A 357 -16.72 -14.93 -5.28
CA MET A 357 -15.91 -13.73 -5.06
C MET A 357 -16.78 -12.56 -4.57
N ALA A 358 -17.98 -12.37 -5.11
CA ALA A 358 -18.91 -11.33 -4.66
C ALA A 358 -19.35 -11.54 -3.21
N GLU A 359 -19.71 -12.80 -2.84
CA GLU A 359 -20.05 -13.13 -1.46
C GLU A 359 -18.90 -12.90 -0.48
N ASN A 360 -17.67 -13.17 -0.89
CA ASN A 360 -16.49 -12.95 -0.07
C ASN A 360 -16.15 -11.45 0.04
N ALA A 361 -16.30 -10.69 -1.05
CA ALA A 361 -16.10 -9.24 -1.04
C ALA A 361 -17.02 -8.53 -0.03
N LEU A 362 -18.30 -8.98 0.09
CA LEU A 362 -19.24 -8.44 1.09
C LEU A 362 -18.83 -8.73 2.54
N LYS A 363 -17.87 -9.63 2.78
CA LYS A 363 -17.34 -9.97 4.11
C LYS A 363 -15.97 -9.36 4.35
N ASP A 364 -15.40 -8.68 3.35
CA ASP A 364 -14.13 -8.01 3.47
C ASP A 364 -14.25 -6.79 4.39
N GLY A 365 -13.19 -6.49 5.14
CA GLY A 365 -13.18 -5.36 6.07
C GLY A 365 -13.26 -3.97 5.42
N ASN A 366 -13.19 -3.90 4.08
CA ASN A 366 -13.33 -2.67 3.30
C ASN A 366 -14.72 -2.51 2.67
N ALA A 367 -15.63 -3.49 2.81
CA ALA A 367 -16.98 -3.46 2.23
C ALA A 367 -17.95 -2.58 3.01
#